data_f97024ed8d617a07b41818465c4f7569
#
_entry.id   f97024ed8d617a07b41818465c4f7569
#
_cell.length_a   1.000
_cell.length_b   1.000
_cell.length_c   1.000
_cell.angle_alpha   90.00
_cell.angle_beta   90.00
_cell.angle_gamma   90.00
#
_symmetry.space_group_name_H-M   'P 1'
#
loop_
_entity.id
_entity.type
_entity.pdbx_description
1 polymer ?
#
loop_
_entity_poly.entity_id
_entity_poly.type
_entity_poly.pdbx_seq_one_letter_code
_entity_poly.pdbx_strand_id
1 'polypeptide(L)'
;MVVVIIIAVMSVAVVSSLNGNSDRAARLQANRFMAVVNEVRDEAVIAGDNFFLLVDDNAGTYRFESTRSQQEAVADTLLKSRSVDKKVTLDWEVYEVFDNDGETEERVLITSLGEITPFEARFKGTELSYDVIVNQEGQLERVDKKAVGF
;
A
#
# COMPACT_ATOMS: atom_id res chain seq x y z
N MET A 1 46.25 7.81 10.84
CA MET A 1 45.40 7.03 11.78
C MET A 1 44.12 7.76 12.11
N VAL A 2 44.16 9.02 12.58
CA VAL A 2 42.94 9.79 12.98
C VAL A 2 41.99 10.06 11.81
N VAL A 3 42.49 10.31 10.60
CA VAL A 3 41.70 10.58 9.38
C VAL A 3 40.86 9.35 8.96
N VAL A 4 41.40 8.13 9.09
CA VAL A 4 40.69 6.88 8.78
C VAL A 4 39.53 6.63 9.72
N ILE A 5 39.69 6.96 11.01
CA ILE A 5 38.65 6.83 12.04
C ILE A 5 37.49 7.82 11.76
N ILE A 6 37.80 9.05 11.35
CA ILE A 6 36.79 10.07 11.00
C ILE A 6 35.98 9.65 9.77
N ILE A 7 36.62 9.10 8.74
CA ILE A 7 35.95 8.59 7.54
C ILE A 7 35.04 7.41 7.88
N ALA A 8 35.48 6.50 8.74
CA ALA A 8 34.69 5.35 9.19
C ALA A 8 33.45 5.80 9.98
N VAL A 9 33.59 6.77 10.89
CA VAL A 9 32.46 7.30 11.66
C VAL A 9 31.46 8.05 10.76
N MET A 10 31.93 8.83 9.81
CA MET A 10 31.05 9.51 8.83
C MET A 10 30.32 8.51 7.92
N SER A 11 30.99 7.42 7.52
CA SER A 11 30.35 6.38 6.69
C SER A 11 29.22 5.67 7.44
N VAL A 12 29.40 5.37 8.72
CA VAL A 12 28.35 4.76 9.56
C VAL A 12 27.17 5.72 9.74
N ALA A 13 27.42 7.01 9.96
CA ALA A 13 26.36 8.01 10.10
C ALA A 13 25.54 8.19 8.82
N VAL A 14 26.18 8.15 7.66
CA VAL A 14 25.49 8.25 6.35
C VAL A 14 24.61 7.02 6.08
N VAL A 15 25.10 5.82 6.35
CA VAL A 15 24.33 4.58 6.18
C VAL A 15 23.12 4.56 7.14
N SER A 16 23.31 4.95 8.39
CA SER A 16 22.22 5.04 9.37
C SER A 16 21.15 6.08 8.99
N SER A 17 21.56 7.21 8.40
CA SER A 17 20.63 8.24 7.91
C SER A 17 19.82 7.76 6.69
N LEU A 18 20.42 6.99 5.80
CA LEU A 18 19.73 6.42 4.63
C LEU A 18 18.70 5.37 5.03
N ASN A 19 19.02 4.51 6.00
CA ASN A 19 18.12 3.49 6.50
C ASN A 19 16.89 4.10 7.18
N GLY A 20 17.07 5.09 8.07
CA GLY A 20 15.96 5.78 8.73
C GLY A 20 15.05 6.54 7.76
N ASN A 21 15.57 6.97 6.62
CA ASN A 21 14.78 7.67 5.61
C ASN A 21 13.84 6.72 4.84
N SER A 22 14.27 5.49 4.53
CA SER A 22 13.42 4.50 3.87
C SER A 22 12.32 3.97 4.79
N ASP A 23 12.60 3.76 6.06
CA ASP A 23 11.61 3.33 7.06
C ASP A 23 10.55 4.41 7.29
N ARG A 24 10.96 5.68 7.34
CA ARG A 24 10.03 6.81 7.39
C ARG A 24 9.17 6.89 6.14
N ALA A 25 9.75 6.70 4.95
CA ALA A 25 9.02 6.68 3.70
C ALA A 25 8.01 5.53 3.66
N ALA A 26 8.38 4.33 4.11
CA ALA A 26 7.49 3.17 4.21
C ALA A 26 6.28 3.45 5.11
N ARG A 27 6.50 4.06 6.27
CA ARG A 27 5.42 4.46 7.18
C ARG A 27 4.46 5.47 6.54
N LEU A 28 5.00 6.48 5.87
CA LEU A 28 4.18 7.49 5.19
C LEU A 28 3.37 6.89 4.05
N GLN A 29 3.95 5.96 3.28
CA GLN A 29 3.25 5.27 2.20
C GLN A 29 2.14 4.37 2.74
N ALA A 30 2.38 3.61 3.80
CA ALA A 30 1.36 2.79 4.45
C ALA A 30 0.19 3.64 4.98
N ASN A 31 0.48 4.75 5.65
CA ASN A 31 -0.56 5.67 6.15
C ASN A 31 -1.38 6.29 5.00
N ARG A 32 -0.70 6.71 3.93
CA ARG A 32 -1.36 7.27 2.75
C ARG A 32 -2.24 6.24 2.07
N PHE A 33 -1.76 5.03 1.89
CA PHE A 33 -2.52 3.92 1.32
C PHE A 33 -3.78 3.65 2.14
N MET A 34 -3.64 3.50 3.45
CA MET A 34 -4.77 3.28 4.36
C MET A 34 -5.79 4.41 4.31
N ALA A 35 -5.35 5.66 4.26
CA ALA A 35 -6.23 6.82 4.15
C ALA A 35 -7.02 6.81 2.83
N VAL A 36 -6.38 6.49 1.70
CA VAL A 36 -7.03 6.41 0.40
C VAL A 36 -8.03 5.25 0.33
N VAL A 37 -7.70 4.08 0.88
CA VAL A 37 -8.63 2.94 0.96
C VAL A 37 -9.88 3.31 1.78
N ASN A 38 -9.71 3.99 2.90
CA ASN A 38 -10.85 4.48 3.69
C ASN A 38 -11.69 5.51 2.92
N GLU A 39 -11.06 6.42 2.20
CA GLU A 39 -11.76 7.42 1.38
C GLU A 39 -12.57 6.76 0.25
N VAL A 40 -12.00 5.76 -0.43
CA VAL A 40 -12.73 4.98 -1.45
C VAL A 40 -13.87 4.17 -0.85
N ARG A 41 -13.68 3.60 0.34
CA ARG A 41 -14.75 2.90 1.06
C ARG A 41 -15.91 3.85 1.40
N ASP A 42 -15.61 5.03 1.89
CA ASP A 42 -16.64 6.04 2.21
C ASP A 42 -17.36 6.49 0.93
N GLU A 43 -16.65 6.71 -0.16
CA GLU A 43 -17.24 7.01 -1.46
C GLU A 43 -18.13 5.88 -1.98
N ALA A 44 -17.71 4.62 -1.83
CA ALA A 44 -18.49 3.46 -2.21
C ALA A 44 -19.85 3.43 -1.50
N VAL A 45 -19.88 3.74 -0.22
CA VAL A 45 -21.11 3.81 0.58
C VAL A 45 -21.97 5.01 0.16
N ILE A 46 -21.38 6.18 -0.03
CA ILE A 46 -22.11 7.41 -0.39
C ILE A 46 -22.69 7.31 -1.81
N ALA A 47 -21.90 6.85 -2.77
CA ALA A 47 -22.31 6.72 -4.16
C ALA A 47 -23.17 5.47 -4.42
N GLY A 48 -23.19 4.50 -3.51
CA GLY A 48 -23.86 3.20 -3.70
C GLY A 48 -23.22 2.40 -4.84
N ASP A 49 -21.90 2.51 -5.01
CA ASP A 49 -21.11 1.85 -6.05
C ASP A 49 -20.04 0.94 -5.45
N ASN A 50 -19.60 -0.03 -6.22
CA ASN A 50 -18.51 -0.90 -5.85
C ASN A 50 -17.22 -0.44 -6.54
N PHE A 51 -16.09 -0.61 -5.84
CA PHE A 51 -14.76 -0.31 -6.38
C PHE A 51 -13.87 -1.54 -6.32
N PHE A 52 -12.95 -1.63 -7.25
CA PHE A 52 -11.85 -2.59 -7.22
C PHE A 52 -10.54 -1.87 -6.95
N LEU A 53 -9.75 -2.41 -6.03
CA LEU A 53 -8.36 -2.04 -5.84
C LEU A 53 -7.48 -3.01 -6.62
N LEU A 54 -6.65 -2.47 -7.51
CA LEU A 54 -5.65 -3.20 -8.29
C LEU A 54 -4.27 -2.73 -7.87
N VAL A 55 -3.40 -3.66 -7.60
CA VAL A 55 -2.01 -3.40 -7.19
C VAL A 55 -1.08 -4.10 -8.16
N ASP A 56 -0.07 -3.36 -8.63
CA ASP A 56 1.08 -3.89 -9.33
C ASP A 56 2.30 -3.73 -8.41
N ASP A 57 2.63 -4.78 -7.69
CA ASP A 57 3.74 -4.81 -6.75
C ASP A 57 5.10 -4.71 -7.45
N ASN A 58 5.22 -5.24 -8.68
CA ASN A 58 6.45 -5.12 -9.48
C ASN A 58 6.71 -3.67 -9.90
N ALA A 59 5.69 -2.95 -10.31
CA ALA A 59 5.78 -1.54 -10.65
C ALA A 59 5.73 -0.61 -9.42
N GLY A 60 5.29 -1.11 -8.27
CA GLY A 60 5.07 -0.33 -7.06
C GLY A 60 3.94 0.69 -7.24
N THR A 61 2.87 0.31 -7.93
CA THR A 61 1.73 1.17 -8.20
C THR A 61 0.42 0.54 -7.77
N TYR A 62 -0.54 1.37 -7.44
CA TYR A 62 -1.92 0.94 -7.17
C TYR A 62 -2.93 1.94 -7.69
N ARG A 63 -4.12 1.44 -8.04
CA ARG A 63 -5.24 2.24 -8.52
C ARG A 63 -6.57 1.62 -8.10
N PHE A 64 -7.61 2.43 -8.19
CA PHE A 64 -8.99 1.99 -7.97
C PHE A 64 -9.79 2.09 -9.26
N GLU A 65 -10.71 1.18 -9.47
CA GLU A 65 -11.66 1.19 -10.58
C GLU A 65 -13.09 1.08 -10.04
N SER A 66 -14.01 1.89 -10.57
CA SER A 66 -15.42 1.80 -10.27
C SER A 66 -16.08 0.74 -11.13
N THR A 67 -17.04 -0.03 -10.58
CA THR A 67 -17.81 -1.01 -11.36
C THR A 67 -18.79 -0.33 -12.32
N ARG A 68 -19.17 0.91 -12.07
CA ARG A 68 -20.03 1.71 -12.95
C ARG A 68 -19.29 2.54 -14.00
N SER A 69 -18.10 2.30 -14.22
CA SER A 69 -17.03 2.79 -15.11
C SER A 69 -17.31 3.93 -16.12
N GLN A 70 -18.41 4.64 -16.12
CA GLN A 70 -18.72 5.65 -17.15
C GLN A 70 -19.32 6.96 -16.65
N GLN A 71 -19.44 7.21 -15.39
CA GLN A 71 -19.96 8.47 -14.88
C GLN A 71 -18.97 9.29 -14.07
N GLU A 72 -18.36 10.19 -14.85
CA GLU A 72 -18.09 11.61 -14.61
C GLU A 72 -17.42 12.06 -13.29
N ALA A 73 -16.30 12.73 -13.51
CA ALA A 73 -15.73 13.85 -12.74
C ALA A 73 -15.38 13.70 -11.25
N VAL A 74 -16.14 13.06 -10.41
CA VAL A 74 -15.82 12.84 -8.98
C VAL A 74 -14.77 11.73 -8.84
N ALA A 75 -14.72 10.85 -9.80
CA ALA A 75 -13.87 9.68 -9.83
C ALA A 75 -12.40 9.97 -10.17
N ASP A 76 -12.08 11.06 -10.87
CA ASP A 76 -10.74 11.25 -11.45
C ASP A 76 -9.62 11.34 -10.41
N THR A 77 -9.85 11.95 -9.26
CA THR A 77 -8.83 12.04 -8.20
C THR A 77 -8.68 10.75 -7.39
N LEU A 78 -9.77 10.04 -7.15
CA LEU A 78 -9.74 8.77 -6.41
C LEU A 78 -9.23 7.61 -7.28
N LEU A 79 -9.62 7.58 -8.56
CA LEU A 79 -9.26 6.52 -9.51
C LEU A 79 -7.86 6.66 -10.09
N LYS A 80 -7.20 7.78 -9.86
CA LYS A 80 -5.84 8.04 -10.34
C LYS A 80 -4.86 7.00 -9.82
N SER A 81 -4.04 6.45 -10.73
CA SER A 81 -2.92 5.58 -10.36
C SER A 81 -1.92 6.32 -9.46
N ARG A 82 -1.47 5.64 -8.42
CA ARG A 82 -0.52 6.15 -7.43
C ARG A 82 0.71 5.27 -7.40
N SER A 83 1.88 5.90 -7.33
CA SER A 83 3.16 5.22 -7.20
C SER A 83 3.63 5.27 -5.75
N VAL A 84 4.19 4.16 -5.29
CA VAL A 84 4.91 4.09 -4.02
C VAL A 84 6.33 4.65 -4.23
N ASP A 85 6.89 5.27 -3.19
CA ASP A 85 8.25 5.78 -3.21
C ASP A 85 9.24 4.67 -3.59
N LYS A 86 10.20 4.97 -4.45
CA LYS A 86 11.22 4.01 -4.92
C LYS A 86 12.09 3.41 -3.82
N LYS A 87 12.13 4.04 -2.65
CA LYS A 87 12.85 3.54 -1.46
C LYS A 87 12.07 2.49 -0.69
N VAL A 88 10.81 2.28 -1.04
CA VAL A 88 9.88 1.39 -0.36
C VAL A 88 9.53 0.23 -1.28
N THR A 89 9.65 -0.97 -0.78
CA THR A 89 9.18 -2.17 -1.48
C THR A 89 7.74 -2.46 -1.07
N LEU A 90 6.86 -2.61 -2.05
CA LEU A 90 5.48 -3.01 -1.85
C LEU A 90 5.34 -4.51 -2.12
N ASP A 91 4.92 -5.28 -1.12
CA ASP A 91 4.47 -6.65 -1.28
C ASP A 91 2.96 -6.70 -1.11
N TRP A 92 2.31 -7.52 -1.90
CA TRP A 92 0.86 -7.60 -1.98
C TRP A 92 0.38 -9.03 -1.92
N GLU A 93 -0.65 -9.29 -1.12
CA GLU A 93 -1.30 -10.59 -0.99
C GLU A 93 -2.82 -10.40 -0.84
N VAL A 94 -3.58 -11.11 -1.65
CA VAL A 94 -5.05 -11.13 -1.60
C VAL A 94 -5.51 -12.53 -1.22
N TYR A 95 -6.41 -12.63 -0.26
CA TYR A 95 -6.90 -13.91 0.25
C TYR A 95 -8.07 -14.49 -0.56
N GLU A 96 -8.73 -13.66 -1.36
CA GLU A 96 -9.77 -14.08 -2.28
C GLU A 96 -9.41 -13.68 -3.71
N VAL A 97 -9.45 -14.63 -4.61
CA VAL A 97 -9.16 -14.43 -6.02
C VAL A 97 -10.48 -14.50 -6.79
N PHE A 98 -10.79 -13.45 -7.53
CA PHE A 98 -11.95 -13.45 -8.42
C PHE A 98 -11.57 -14.06 -9.77
N ASP A 99 -12.21 -15.18 -10.12
CA ASP A 99 -12.08 -15.79 -11.45
C ASP A 99 -13.08 -15.14 -12.40
N ASN A 100 -12.58 -14.40 -13.35
CA ASN A 100 -13.37 -13.80 -14.40
C ASN A 100 -12.88 -14.35 -15.76
N ASP A 101 -13.63 -15.27 -16.33
CA ASP A 101 -13.38 -15.87 -17.66
C ASP A 101 -12.01 -16.59 -17.83
N GLY A 102 -11.47 -17.19 -16.75
CA GLY A 102 -10.22 -17.97 -16.79
C GLY A 102 -8.95 -17.14 -16.65
N GLU A 103 -9.05 -15.84 -16.40
CA GLU A 103 -7.94 -15.00 -15.96
C GLU A 103 -8.09 -14.73 -14.47
N THR A 104 -7.15 -15.24 -13.70
CA THR A 104 -7.06 -15.04 -12.26
C THR A 104 -6.51 -13.64 -12.00
N GLU A 105 -7.36 -12.67 -11.74
CA GLU A 105 -6.93 -11.34 -11.34
C GLU A 105 -7.02 -11.17 -9.82
N GLU A 106 -5.92 -10.79 -9.22
CA GLU A 106 -5.85 -10.43 -7.80
C GLU A 106 -6.41 -9.02 -7.61
N ARG A 107 -7.70 -8.95 -7.27
CA ARG A 107 -8.40 -7.70 -7.01
C ARG A 107 -8.99 -7.70 -5.62
N VAL A 108 -9.01 -6.54 -4.99
CA VAL A 108 -9.77 -6.32 -3.76
C VAL A 108 -11.06 -5.61 -4.11
N LEU A 109 -12.19 -6.20 -3.73
CA LEU A 109 -13.49 -5.59 -3.88
C LEU A 109 -13.83 -4.74 -2.65
N ILE A 110 -14.21 -3.49 -2.87
CA ILE A 110 -14.78 -2.58 -1.88
C ILE A 110 -16.25 -2.38 -2.25
N THR A 111 -17.15 -2.89 -1.43
CA THR A 111 -18.58 -2.87 -1.73
C THR A 111 -19.25 -1.57 -1.33
N SER A 112 -20.41 -1.30 -1.94
CA SER A 112 -21.30 -0.18 -1.55
C SER A 112 -21.83 -0.28 -0.13
N LEU A 113 -21.66 -1.41 0.55
CA LEU A 113 -21.98 -1.60 1.97
C LEU A 113 -20.79 -1.30 2.89
N GLY A 114 -19.63 -0.94 2.33
CA GLY A 114 -18.41 -0.66 3.09
C GLY A 114 -17.60 -1.90 3.46
N GLU A 115 -17.93 -3.06 2.89
CA GLU A 115 -17.15 -4.29 3.06
C GLU A 115 -15.92 -4.27 2.15
N ILE A 116 -14.80 -4.78 2.64
CA ILE A 116 -13.54 -4.88 1.92
C ILE A 116 -13.09 -6.33 1.90
N THR A 117 -12.77 -6.87 0.73
CA THR A 117 -12.14 -8.19 0.60
C THR A 117 -10.84 -8.23 1.40
N PRO A 118 -10.58 -9.28 2.21
CA PRO A 118 -9.36 -9.38 3.00
C PRO A 118 -8.11 -9.38 2.13
N PHE A 119 -7.14 -8.55 2.53
CA PHE A 119 -5.84 -8.42 1.86
C PHE A 119 -4.74 -8.02 2.85
N GLU A 120 -3.51 -8.16 2.42
CA GLU A 120 -2.32 -7.62 3.08
C GLU A 120 -1.47 -6.82 2.08
N ALA A 121 -1.21 -5.56 2.39
CA ALA A 121 -0.29 -4.70 1.67
C ALA A 121 0.88 -4.35 2.59
N ARG A 122 2.08 -4.82 2.27
CA ARG A 122 3.27 -4.62 3.09
C ARG A 122 4.20 -3.60 2.46
N PHE A 123 4.44 -2.52 3.19
CA PHE A 123 5.37 -1.45 2.81
C PHE A 123 6.68 -1.64 3.57
N LYS A 124 7.71 -2.08 2.89
CA LYS A 124 9.01 -2.39 3.48
C LYS A 124 9.98 -1.23 3.31
N GLY A 125 10.53 -0.77 4.42
CA GLY A 125 11.75 0.02 4.47
C GLY A 125 12.99 -0.87 4.55
N THR A 126 14.05 -0.38 5.18
CA THR A 126 15.28 -1.14 5.38
C THR A 126 15.21 -2.02 6.63
N GLU A 127 14.73 -1.50 7.74
CA GLU A 127 14.69 -2.20 9.04
C GLU A 127 13.26 -2.47 9.52
N LEU A 128 12.30 -1.69 9.05
CA LEU A 128 10.90 -1.76 9.44
C LEU A 128 10.00 -2.02 8.25
N SER A 129 8.93 -2.75 8.49
CA SER A 129 7.80 -2.87 7.56
C SER A 129 6.50 -2.42 8.24
N TYR A 130 5.62 -1.90 7.43
CA TYR A 130 4.30 -1.43 7.82
C TYR A 130 3.27 -2.15 6.97
N ASP A 131 2.55 -3.06 7.60
CA ASP A 131 1.57 -3.89 6.92
C ASP A 131 0.19 -3.27 7.11
N VAL A 132 -0.51 -3.01 6.02
CA VAL A 132 -1.91 -2.61 6.01
C VAL A 132 -2.73 -3.85 5.70
N ILE A 133 -3.54 -4.27 6.65
CA ILE A 133 -4.32 -5.50 6.57
C ILE A 133 -5.80 -5.22 6.76
N VAL A 134 -6.64 -6.01 6.11
CA VAL A 134 -8.06 -6.13 6.46
C VAL A 134 -8.23 -7.42 7.24
N ASN A 135 -8.65 -7.30 8.50
CA ASN A 135 -8.86 -8.45 9.37
C ASN A 135 -10.16 -9.20 9.01
N GLN A 136 -10.41 -10.32 9.67
CA GLN A 136 -11.61 -11.14 9.44
C GLN A 136 -12.93 -10.43 9.79
N GLU A 137 -12.85 -9.37 10.59
CA GLU A 137 -14.00 -8.53 10.95
C GLU A 137 -14.24 -7.40 9.92
N GLY A 138 -13.41 -7.32 8.86
CA GLY A 138 -13.50 -6.32 7.81
C GLY A 138 -12.92 -4.95 8.20
N GLN A 139 -12.14 -4.89 9.27
CA GLN A 139 -11.49 -3.67 9.73
C GLN A 139 -10.12 -3.51 9.09
N LEU A 140 -9.84 -2.30 8.64
CA LEU A 140 -8.56 -1.90 8.09
C LEU A 140 -7.61 -1.48 9.22
N GLU A 141 -6.52 -2.18 9.36
CA GLU A 141 -5.52 -1.98 10.42
C GLU A 141 -4.12 -1.84 9.85
N ARG A 142 -3.26 -1.11 10.56
CA ARG A 142 -1.83 -1.07 10.29
C ARG A 142 -1.07 -1.81 11.40
N VAL A 143 -0.19 -2.72 10.99
CA VAL A 143 0.68 -3.47 11.88
C VAL A 143 2.13 -3.13 11.57
N ASP A 144 2.85 -2.67 12.58
CA ASP A 144 4.26 -2.33 12.45
C ASP A 144 5.11 -3.56 12.80
N LYS A 145 5.98 -4.00 11.89
CA LYS A 145 6.85 -5.16 12.08
C LYS A 145 8.30 -4.78 11.83
N LYS A 146 9.23 -5.49 12.48
CA LYS A 146 10.63 -5.44 12.06
C LYS A 146 10.75 -6.16 10.73
N ALA A 147 11.35 -5.52 9.74
CA ALA A 147 11.70 -6.18 8.51
C ALA A 147 12.68 -7.31 8.87
N VAL A 148 12.25 -8.55 8.64
CA VAL A 148 13.16 -9.68 8.80
C VAL A 148 14.12 -9.60 7.63
N GLY A 149 15.36 -9.18 7.91
CA GLY A 149 16.43 -9.20 6.94
C GLY A 149 16.70 -10.64 6.51
N PHE A 150 16.63 -10.87 5.24
CA PHE A 150 17.16 -12.08 4.63
C PHE A 150 18.63 -11.91 4.36
#